data_17b45a15d0436fab0ef81cd22cda3216
#
_entry.id   17b45a15d0436fab0ef81cd22cda3216
#
_cell.length_a   1.000
_cell.length_b   1.000
_cell.length_c   1.000
_cell.angle_alpha   90.00
_cell.angle_beta   90.00
_cell.angle_gamma   90.00
#
_symmetry.space_group_name_H-M   'P 1'
#
loop_
_entity.id
_entity.type
_entity.pdbx_description
1 polymer ?
#
loop_
_entity_poly.entity_id
_entity_poly.type
_entity_poly.pdbx_seq_one_letter_code
_entity_poly.pdbx_strand_id
1 'polypeptide(L)'
;MCSSDLDAYRDSGYKIAYDRVIKNFIGSDAEIYYEEIREVRSKGLTVVSIQDVSNSEKIVEQLRNDPFVGPIVNITSSARYDVYNQFQVEGVEYNGLLLKGMFDKVIVDHQEQVIQIYDLKCTWAVENFYKEYYLYRRGDIQAGVYLHLANHIFADLVEDGYIVAPPAFIVCDSMGYHSPLVYTLTYDDIDEAFDGYEYRGLKYVGIKDIVEDLKWAKENDIWNISRKNYLNGGHVNLKQ
;
A
#
# COMPACT_ATOMS: atom_id res chain seq x y z
N MET A 1 0.82 31.20 4.06
CA MET A 1 -0.64 30.86 4.06
C MET A 1 -1.32 31.76 3.03
N CYS A 2 -1.94 31.21 1.99
CA CYS A 2 -2.69 32.06 1.08
C CYS A 2 -4.02 32.47 1.75
N SER A 3 -4.74 33.47 1.18
CA SER A 3 -6.02 33.92 1.77
C SER A 3 -7.01 32.76 1.94
N SER A 4 -7.02 31.78 1.04
CA SER A 4 -7.87 30.59 1.11
C SER A 4 -7.56 29.66 2.29
N ASP A 5 -6.29 29.55 2.71
CA ASP A 5 -5.91 28.70 3.86
C ASP A 5 -6.29 29.39 5.18
N LEU A 6 -6.24 30.72 5.20
CA LEU A 6 -6.69 31.53 6.33
C LEU A 6 -8.22 31.48 6.46
N ASP A 7 -8.92 31.50 5.34
CA ASP A 7 -10.38 31.35 5.29
C ASP A 7 -10.79 29.94 5.73
N ALA A 8 -10.10 28.88 5.24
CA ALA A 8 -10.33 27.50 5.67
C ALA A 8 -10.07 27.31 7.18
N TYR A 9 -9.02 27.95 7.74
CA TYR A 9 -8.75 27.93 9.18
C TYR A 9 -9.86 28.66 9.97
N ARG A 10 -10.35 29.79 9.46
CA ARG A 10 -11.46 30.53 10.05
C ARG A 10 -12.75 29.71 10.02
N ASP A 11 -13.03 29.04 8.90
CA ASP A 11 -14.26 28.28 8.67
C ASP A 11 -14.27 26.95 9.43
N SER A 12 -13.09 26.40 9.79
CA SER A 12 -12.96 25.18 10.58
C SER A 12 -13.47 25.29 12.02
N GLY A 13 -13.91 26.50 12.46
CA GLY A 13 -14.46 26.74 13.78
C GLY A 13 -13.42 26.95 14.90
N TYR A 14 -12.14 26.92 14.58
CA TYR A 14 -11.07 27.29 15.51
C TYR A 14 -11.02 28.81 15.75
N LYS A 15 -11.99 29.32 16.50
CA LYS A 15 -12.10 30.75 16.80
C LYS A 15 -11.11 31.25 17.85
N ILE A 16 -10.48 30.33 18.59
CA ILE A 16 -9.59 30.70 19.68
C ILE A 16 -8.20 30.96 19.11
N ALA A 17 -7.74 32.18 19.24
CA ALA A 17 -6.40 32.63 18.89
C ALA A 17 -6.09 32.84 17.39
N TYR A 18 -7.08 32.87 16.49
CA TYR A 18 -6.87 33.17 15.07
C TYR A 18 -6.00 34.42 14.87
N ASP A 19 -6.43 35.56 15.41
CA ASP A 19 -5.72 36.83 15.26
C ASP A 19 -4.31 36.80 15.87
N ARG A 20 -4.11 36.04 16.95
CA ARG A 20 -2.82 35.88 17.58
C ARG A 20 -1.90 34.97 16.76
N VAL A 21 -2.43 33.87 16.19
CA VAL A 21 -1.68 32.96 15.31
C VAL A 21 -1.24 33.68 14.06
N ILE A 22 -2.15 34.41 13.39
CA ILE A 22 -1.86 35.20 12.19
C ILE A 22 -0.80 36.26 12.48
N LYS A 23 -0.97 37.03 13.55
CA LYS A 23 -0.04 38.09 13.92
C LYS A 23 1.37 37.57 14.21
N ASN A 24 1.48 36.37 14.77
CA ASN A 24 2.77 35.73 15.03
C ASN A 24 3.36 35.03 13.82
N PHE A 25 2.55 34.73 12.82
CA PHE A 25 2.96 34.03 11.60
C PHE A 25 3.46 35.04 10.52
N ILE A 26 2.73 36.13 10.30
CA ILE A 26 3.07 37.13 9.29
C ILE A 26 4.40 37.78 9.63
N GLY A 27 5.33 37.75 8.66
CA GLY A 27 6.69 38.27 8.81
C GLY A 27 7.63 37.43 9.67
N SER A 28 7.22 36.21 10.04
CA SER A 28 8.06 35.28 10.79
C SER A 28 8.83 34.30 9.90
N ASP A 29 9.85 33.65 10.45
CA ASP A 29 10.57 32.55 9.78
C ASP A 29 9.63 31.39 9.41
N ALA A 30 8.54 31.23 10.12
CA ALA A 30 7.51 30.23 9.83
C ALA A 30 6.75 30.54 8.52
N GLU A 31 6.50 31.81 8.20
CA GLU A 31 5.89 32.20 6.93
C GLU A 31 6.84 31.92 5.76
N ILE A 32 8.11 32.32 5.91
CA ILE A 32 9.16 32.05 4.90
C ILE A 32 9.25 30.55 4.62
N TYR A 33 9.37 29.74 5.68
CA TYR A 33 9.43 28.27 5.58
C TYR A 33 8.20 27.68 4.91
N TYR A 34 7.00 28.20 5.23
CA TYR A 34 5.76 27.75 4.61
C TYR A 34 5.70 28.06 3.11
N GLU A 35 6.17 29.24 2.70
CA GLU A 35 6.23 29.61 1.29
C GLU A 35 7.22 28.75 0.52
N GLU A 36 8.39 28.46 1.09
CA GLU A 36 9.38 27.54 0.52
C GLU A 36 8.78 26.14 0.32
N ILE A 37 8.13 25.59 1.33
CA ILE A 37 7.44 24.29 1.23
C ILE A 37 6.38 24.31 0.13
N ARG A 38 5.60 25.37 0.03
CA ARG A 38 4.56 25.52 -0.98
C ARG A 38 5.14 25.57 -2.39
N GLU A 39 6.26 26.28 -2.56
CA GLU A 39 6.97 26.32 -3.85
C GLU A 39 7.50 24.94 -4.23
N VAL A 40 8.15 24.24 -3.31
CA VAL A 40 8.67 22.88 -3.53
C VAL A 40 7.54 21.91 -3.92
N ARG A 41 6.41 21.94 -3.20
CA ARG A 41 5.23 21.12 -3.51
C ARG A 41 4.60 21.46 -4.86
N SER A 42 4.59 22.73 -5.25
CA SER A 42 4.07 23.16 -6.57
C SER A 42 4.88 22.59 -7.74
N LYS A 43 6.14 22.22 -7.49
CA LYS A 43 7.04 21.53 -8.43
C LYS A 43 6.88 20.00 -8.39
N GLY A 44 5.91 19.47 -7.67
CA GLY A 44 5.69 18.02 -7.50
C GLY A 44 6.73 17.33 -6.61
N LEU A 45 7.52 18.09 -5.85
CA LEU A 45 8.54 17.56 -4.95
C LEU A 45 7.98 17.34 -3.56
N THR A 46 8.48 16.32 -2.87
CA THR A 46 8.13 16.02 -1.47
C THR A 46 9.19 16.60 -0.53
N VAL A 47 8.74 17.30 0.50
CA VAL A 47 9.63 17.78 1.58
C VAL A 47 9.80 16.66 2.60
N VAL A 48 11.03 16.27 2.85
CA VAL A 48 11.41 15.26 3.85
C VAL A 48 12.35 15.84 4.88
N SER A 49 12.32 15.34 6.10
CA SER A 49 13.26 15.75 7.13
C SER A 49 14.64 15.11 6.91
N ILE A 50 15.70 15.75 7.42
CA ILE A 50 17.06 15.17 7.41
C ILE A 50 17.06 13.83 8.15
N GLN A 51 16.24 13.69 9.20
CA GLN A 51 16.13 12.44 9.95
C GLN A 51 15.50 11.33 9.12
N ASP A 52 14.48 11.64 8.31
CA ASP A 52 13.85 10.66 7.41
C ASP A 52 14.84 10.18 6.34
N VAL A 53 15.65 11.08 5.79
CA VAL A 53 16.73 10.73 4.85
C VAL A 53 17.72 9.79 5.54
N SER A 54 18.24 10.16 6.71
CA SER A 54 19.21 9.33 7.44
C SER A 54 18.65 7.96 7.83
N ASN A 55 17.38 7.90 8.24
CA ASN A 55 16.72 6.63 8.55
C ASN A 55 16.56 5.77 7.29
N SER A 56 16.17 6.38 6.17
CA SER A 56 16.03 5.68 4.90
C SER A 56 17.36 5.10 4.41
N GLU A 57 18.47 5.85 4.55
CA GLU A 57 19.82 5.37 4.20
C GLU A 57 20.20 4.15 5.04
N LYS A 58 19.97 4.19 6.36
CA LYS A 58 20.23 3.06 7.26
C LYS A 58 19.40 1.82 6.88
N ILE A 59 18.11 2.01 6.56
CA ILE A 59 17.23 0.92 6.15
C ILE A 59 17.73 0.29 4.84
N VAL A 60 18.10 1.12 3.87
CA VAL A 60 18.65 0.64 2.59
C VAL A 60 19.94 -0.14 2.80
N GLU A 61 20.85 0.37 3.64
CA GLU A 61 22.09 -0.33 3.96
C GLU A 61 21.83 -1.67 4.66
N GLN A 62 20.91 -1.68 5.63
CA GLN A 62 20.51 -2.89 6.33
C GLN A 62 19.91 -3.93 5.39
N LEU A 63 18.97 -3.53 4.52
CA LEU A 63 18.35 -4.42 3.54
C LEU A 63 19.38 -5.04 2.59
N ARG A 64 20.33 -4.24 2.10
CA ARG A 64 21.36 -4.70 1.16
C ARG A 64 22.38 -5.66 1.76
N ASN A 65 22.71 -5.45 3.04
CA ASN A 65 23.72 -6.23 3.76
C ASN A 65 23.12 -7.43 4.53
N ASP A 66 21.79 -7.52 4.62
CA ASP A 66 21.15 -8.64 5.31
C ASP A 66 21.38 -9.96 4.57
N PRO A 67 21.74 -11.05 5.26
CA PRO A 67 22.09 -12.32 4.64
C PRO A 67 20.91 -13.01 3.93
N PHE A 68 19.68 -12.70 4.29
CA PHE A 68 18.47 -13.33 3.74
C PHE A 68 17.75 -12.42 2.74
N VAL A 69 17.63 -11.14 3.04
CA VAL A 69 16.93 -10.14 2.20
C VAL A 69 17.88 -9.56 1.15
N GLY A 70 19.15 -9.38 1.48
CA GLY A 70 20.15 -8.82 0.56
C GLY A 70 20.23 -9.54 -0.78
N PRO A 71 20.24 -10.87 -0.84
CA PRO A 71 20.18 -11.60 -2.09
C PRO A 71 18.99 -11.26 -2.98
N ILE A 72 17.83 -10.88 -2.38
CA ILE A 72 16.61 -10.49 -3.11
C ILE A 72 16.69 -9.06 -3.60
N VAL A 73 17.01 -8.12 -2.70
CA VAL A 73 16.97 -6.68 -3.04
C VAL A 73 18.10 -6.28 -3.99
N ASN A 74 19.25 -6.97 -3.94
CA ASN A 74 20.41 -6.68 -4.77
C ASN A 74 20.36 -7.33 -6.17
N ILE A 75 19.39 -8.24 -6.44
CA ILE A 75 19.22 -8.80 -7.79
C ILE A 75 18.99 -7.70 -8.80
N THR A 76 19.74 -7.77 -9.89
CA THR A 76 19.61 -6.89 -11.06
C THR A 76 19.39 -7.75 -12.30
N SER A 77 18.88 -7.13 -13.37
CA SER A 77 18.67 -7.80 -14.65
C SER A 77 19.95 -8.38 -15.21
N SER A 78 19.87 -9.61 -15.74
CA SER A 78 20.97 -10.40 -16.27
C SER A 78 20.44 -11.41 -17.30
N ALA A 79 21.26 -12.33 -17.81
CA ALA A 79 20.78 -13.40 -18.68
C ALA A 79 19.80 -14.37 -17.98
N ARG A 80 19.84 -14.45 -16.64
CA ARG A 80 18.94 -15.28 -15.84
C ARG A 80 17.70 -14.52 -15.36
N TYR A 81 17.83 -13.24 -15.05
CA TYR A 81 16.79 -12.48 -14.39
C TYR A 81 16.36 -11.26 -15.18
N ASP A 82 15.03 -11.06 -15.33
CA ASP A 82 14.47 -9.75 -15.57
C ASP A 82 13.99 -9.16 -14.25
N VAL A 83 14.37 -7.91 -13.99
CA VAL A 83 14.03 -7.24 -12.74
C VAL A 83 13.34 -5.91 -13.03
N TYR A 84 12.16 -5.75 -12.48
CA TYR A 84 11.38 -4.53 -12.57
C TYR A 84 11.23 -3.93 -11.18
N ASN A 85 11.47 -2.62 -11.04
CA ASN A 85 11.26 -1.90 -9.79
C ASN A 85 10.20 -0.82 -10.02
N GLN A 86 9.31 -0.61 -9.05
CA GLN A 86 8.20 0.34 -9.11
C GLN A 86 7.37 0.14 -10.39
N PHE A 87 7.01 -1.11 -10.67
CA PHE A 87 6.34 -1.49 -11.90
C PHE A 87 4.84 -1.22 -11.81
N GLN A 88 4.38 -0.24 -12.59
CA GLN A 88 2.98 0.15 -12.62
C GLN A 88 2.16 -0.74 -13.55
N VAL A 89 0.99 -1.13 -13.08
CA VAL A 89 -0.01 -1.92 -13.81
C VAL A 89 -1.35 -1.22 -13.74
N GLU A 90 -1.98 -1.01 -14.89
CA GLU A 90 -3.27 -0.33 -14.99
C GLU A 90 -4.19 -1.06 -15.97
N GLY A 91 -5.50 -0.90 -15.78
CA GLY A 91 -6.52 -1.33 -16.74
C GLY A 91 -6.80 -2.82 -16.78
N VAL A 92 -6.36 -3.59 -15.78
CA VAL A 92 -6.67 -5.01 -15.66
C VAL A 92 -8.08 -5.20 -15.12
N GLU A 93 -8.92 -5.91 -15.88
CA GLU A 93 -10.30 -6.14 -15.47
C GLU A 93 -10.41 -7.28 -14.45
N TYR A 94 -11.23 -7.07 -13.44
CA TYR A 94 -11.72 -8.09 -12.54
C TYR A 94 -13.22 -7.88 -12.26
N ASN A 95 -14.06 -8.80 -12.72
CA ASN A 95 -15.52 -8.77 -12.55
C ASN A 95 -16.18 -7.39 -12.85
N GLY A 96 -15.77 -6.73 -13.95
CA GLY A 96 -16.31 -5.44 -14.38
C GLY A 96 -15.74 -4.21 -13.68
N LEU A 97 -14.74 -4.37 -12.83
CA LEU A 97 -13.94 -3.27 -12.29
C LEU A 97 -12.54 -3.28 -12.90
N LEU A 98 -12.01 -2.09 -13.19
CA LEU A 98 -10.62 -1.93 -13.61
C LEU A 98 -9.73 -1.79 -12.38
N LEU A 99 -8.81 -2.71 -12.24
CA LEU A 99 -7.81 -2.73 -11.20
C LEU A 99 -6.54 -2.03 -11.67
N LYS A 100 -5.80 -1.49 -10.72
CA LYS A 100 -4.45 -0.96 -10.90
C LYS A 100 -3.60 -1.26 -9.68
N GLY A 101 -2.31 -1.32 -9.87
CA GLY A 101 -1.35 -1.53 -8.79
C GLY A 101 0.04 -1.07 -9.20
N MET A 102 0.95 -1.07 -8.24
CA MET A 102 2.36 -0.85 -8.47
C MET A 102 3.12 -1.86 -7.62
N PHE A 103 3.91 -2.70 -8.28
CA PHE A 103 4.77 -3.67 -7.62
C PHE A 103 6.08 -2.99 -7.26
N ASP A 104 6.53 -3.10 -6.01
CA ASP A 104 7.80 -2.50 -5.61
C ASP A 104 8.96 -3.20 -6.30
N LYS A 105 8.94 -4.52 -6.40
CA LYS A 105 9.93 -5.30 -7.14
C LYS A 105 9.30 -6.55 -7.75
N VAL A 106 9.60 -6.82 -9.01
CA VAL A 106 9.30 -8.09 -9.68
C VAL A 106 10.60 -8.71 -10.15
N ILE A 107 10.75 -10.00 -9.92
CA ILE A 107 11.87 -10.79 -10.40
C ILE A 107 11.30 -11.93 -11.26
N VAL A 108 11.66 -11.96 -12.53
CA VAL A 108 11.41 -13.09 -13.42
C VAL A 108 12.69 -13.92 -13.47
N ASP A 109 12.66 -15.13 -12.94
CA ASP A 109 13.78 -16.09 -13.02
C ASP A 109 13.55 -17.01 -14.22
N HIS A 110 14.31 -16.81 -15.28
CA HIS A 110 14.20 -17.58 -16.52
C HIS A 110 14.72 -19.01 -16.38
N GLN A 111 15.57 -19.29 -15.39
CA GLN A 111 16.06 -20.65 -15.15
C GLN A 111 15.02 -21.49 -14.42
N GLU A 112 14.39 -20.92 -13.39
CA GLU A 112 13.37 -21.62 -12.60
C GLU A 112 11.96 -21.46 -13.20
N GLN A 113 11.79 -20.59 -14.20
CA GLN A 113 10.51 -20.22 -14.81
C GLN A 113 9.51 -19.72 -13.75
N VAL A 114 9.96 -18.84 -12.85
CA VAL A 114 9.15 -18.27 -11.77
C VAL A 114 9.13 -16.75 -11.85
N ILE A 115 7.97 -16.18 -11.66
CA ILE A 115 7.74 -14.74 -11.52
C ILE A 115 7.38 -14.46 -10.07
N GLN A 116 8.23 -13.73 -9.36
CA GLN A 116 8.04 -13.41 -7.94
C GLN A 116 7.86 -11.91 -7.76
N ILE A 117 6.77 -11.53 -7.09
CA ILE A 117 6.49 -10.15 -6.72
C ILE A 117 6.89 -9.96 -5.27
N TYR A 118 7.61 -8.87 -5.00
CA TYR A 118 7.92 -8.41 -3.65
C TYR A 118 7.34 -7.03 -3.43
N ASP A 119 6.75 -6.84 -2.26
CA ASP A 119 6.26 -5.55 -1.78
C ASP A 119 7.00 -5.18 -0.48
N LEU A 120 7.56 -3.97 -0.45
CA LEU A 120 8.38 -3.49 0.66
C LEU A 120 7.51 -2.81 1.70
N LYS A 121 7.58 -3.28 2.92
CA LYS A 121 6.84 -2.71 4.05
C LYS A 121 7.79 -2.24 5.13
N CYS A 122 7.50 -1.07 5.66
CA CYS A 122 8.24 -0.47 6.77
C CYS A 122 7.33 -0.38 7.99
N THR A 123 7.76 -0.98 9.11
CA THR A 123 6.99 -1.02 10.35
C THR A 123 7.92 -1.00 11.56
N TRP A 124 7.42 -0.57 12.71
CA TRP A 124 8.13 -0.66 13.98
C TRP A 124 8.08 -2.07 14.61
N ALA A 125 7.23 -2.95 14.10
CA ALA A 125 6.93 -4.27 14.66
C ALA A 125 7.11 -5.37 13.61
N VAL A 126 8.35 -5.58 13.16
CA VAL A 126 8.68 -6.50 12.07
C VAL A 126 8.13 -7.90 12.32
N GLU A 127 8.34 -8.48 13.51
CA GLU A 127 7.87 -9.84 13.86
C GLU A 127 6.34 -9.94 14.07
N ASN A 128 5.66 -8.82 14.28
CA ASN A 128 4.21 -8.75 14.43
C ASN A 128 3.48 -8.34 13.15
N PHE A 129 4.19 -8.31 12.03
CA PHE A 129 3.66 -7.88 10.71
C PHE A 129 2.37 -8.61 10.34
N TYR A 130 2.30 -9.93 10.57
CA TYR A 130 1.11 -10.72 10.27
C TYR A 130 -0.14 -10.13 10.93
N LYS A 131 -0.09 -9.84 12.23
CA LYS A 131 -1.23 -9.31 12.97
C LYS A 131 -1.54 -7.86 12.58
N GLU A 132 -0.53 -7.00 12.58
CA GLU A 132 -0.69 -5.54 12.44
C GLU A 132 -0.98 -5.12 10.99
N TYR A 133 -0.39 -5.80 10.02
CA TYR A 133 -0.52 -5.44 8.63
C TYR A 133 -1.39 -6.41 7.85
N TYR A 134 -1.06 -7.70 7.86
CA TYR A 134 -1.74 -8.69 7.03
C TYR A 134 -3.21 -8.82 7.43
N LEU A 135 -3.51 -9.02 8.71
CA LEU A 135 -4.88 -9.12 9.18
C LEU A 135 -5.55 -7.75 9.34
N TYR A 136 -4.93 -6.84 10.09
CA TYR A 136 -5.59 -5.59 10.48
C TYR A 136 -5.72 -4.59 9.33
N ARG A 137 -4.68 -4.46 8.50
CA ARG A 137 -4.69 -3.58 7.32
C ARG A 137 -5.05 -4.28 6.03
N ARG A 138 -5.46 -5.54 6.11
CA ARG A 138 -5.89 -6.33 4.96
C ARG A 138 -4.81 -6.42 3.87
N GLY A 139 -3.59 -6.76 4.27
CA GLY A 139 -2.50 -7.04 3.35
C GLY A 139 -2.76 -8.26 2.44
N ASP A 140 -3.64 -9.16 2.87
CA ASP A 140 -4.20 -10.26 2.09
C ASP A 140 -4.87 -9.77 0.79
N ILE A 141 -5.71 -8.74 0.88
CA ILE A 141 -6.37 -8.13 -0.29
C ILE A 141 -5.34 -7.59 -1.29
N GLN A 142 -4.30 -6.91 -0.81
CA GLN A 142 -3.23 -6.42 -1.68
C GLN A 142 -2.53 -7.58 -2.39
N ALA A 143 -2.20 -8.64 -1.67
CA ALA A 143 -1.53 -9.82 -2.24
C ALA A 143 -2.39 -10.52 -3.30
N GLY A 144 -3.68 -10.73 -3.03
CA GLY A 144 -4.63 -11.31 -4.00
C GLY A 144 -4.74 -10.47 -5.27
N VAL A 145 -4.90 -9.14 -5.11
CA VAL A 145 -4.94 -8.22 -6.26
C VAL A 145 -3.62 -8.27 -7.03
N TYR A 146 -2.48 -8.27 -6.35
CA TYR A 146 -1.17 -8.33 -7.01
C TYR A 146 -0.97 -9.62 -7.81
N LEU A 147 -1.36 -10.76 -7.27
CA LEU A 147 -1.28 -12.02 -8.02
C LEU A 147 -2.17 -11.99 -9.28
N HIS A 148 -3.39 -11.45 -9.16
CA HIS A 148 -4.29 -11.29 -10.32
C HIS A 148 -3.68 -10.37 -11.39
N LEU A 149 -3.18 -9.20 -11.01
CA LEU A 149 -2.54 -8.26 -11.92
C LEU A 149 -1.32 -8.89 -12.62
N ALA A 150 -0.50 -9.62 -11.87
CA ALA A 150 0.71 -10.25 -12.41
C ALA A 150 0.39 -11.38 -13.40
N ASN A 151 -0.57 -12.24 -13.10
CA ASN A 151 -1.01 -13.27 -14.05
C ASN A 151 -1.52 -12.67 -15.35
N HIS A 152 -2.13 -11.48 -15.31
CA HIS A 152 -2.58 -10.79 -16.51
C HIS A 152 -1.43 -10.17 -17.31
N ILE A 153 -0.53 -9.45 -16.62
CA ILE A 153 0.58 -8.73 -17.28
C ILE A 153 1.62 -9.68 -17.84
N PHE A 154 1.85 -10.80 -17.19
CA PHE A 154 2.82 -11.81 -17.60
C PHE A 154 2.15 -13.03 -18.28
N ALA A 155 0.96 -12.84 -18.86
CA ALA A 155 0.18 -13.93 -19.47
C ALA A 155 1.00 -14.69 -20.52
N ASP A 156 1.76 -14.00 -21.36
CA ASP A 156 2.60 -14.63 -22.39
C ASP A 156 3.66 -15.57 -21.76
N LEU A 157 4.29 -15.14 -20.65
CA LEU A 157 5.24 -16.00 -19.93
C LEU A 157 4.53 -17.18 -19.26
N VAL A 158 3.32 -16.96 -18.72
CA VAL A 158 2.53 -18.04 -18.12
C VAL A 158 2.15 -19.09 -19.20
N GLU A 159 1.81 -18.66 -20.40
CA GLU A 159 1.57 -19.56 -21.55
C GLU A 159 2.84 -20.34 -21.95
N ASP A 160 4.02 -19.73 -21.76
CA ASP A 160 5.33 -20.36 -21.94
C ASP A 160 5.74 -21.28 -20.77
N GLY A 161 4.88 -21.47 -19.76
CA GLY A 161 5.08 -22.40 -18.65
C GLY A 161 5.67 -21.77 -17.38
N TYR A 162 5.77 -20.44 -17.31
CA TYR A 162 6.19 -19.77 -16.08
C TYR A 162 5.08 -19.79 -15.03
N ILE A 163 5.47 -19.79 -13.77
CA ILE A 163 4.57 -19.76 -12.63
C ILE A 163 4.68 -18.38 -11.95
N VAL A 164 3.56 -17.68 -11.80
CA VAL A 164 3.49 -16.51 -10.95
C VAL A 164 3.31 -16.97 -9.50
N ALA A 165 4.37 -16.87 -8.70
CA ALA A 165 4.32 -17.23 -7.30
C ALA A 165 3.47 -16.23 -6.48
N PRO A 166 2.82 -16.67 -5.38
CA PRO A 166 2.17 -15.75 -4.47
C PRO A 166 3.10 -14.62 -4.03
N PRO A 167 2.63 -13.36 -3.97
CA PRO A 167 3.47 -12.24 -3.56
C PRO A 167 4.09 -12.45 -2.19
N ALA A 168 5.26 -11.85 -1.98
CA ALA A 168 5.94 -11.86 -0.69
C ALA A 168 6.13 -10.42 -0.19
N PHE A 169 6.12 -10.25 1.13
CA PHE A 169 6.40 -8.96 1.76
C PHE A 169 7.82 -8.95 2.34
N ILE A 170 8.63 -7.99 1.90
CA ILE A 170 9.90 -7.68 2.55
C ILE A 170 9.60 -6.62 3.61
N VAL A 171 9.74 -6.99 4.87
CA VAL A 171 9.37 -6.14 6.01
C VAL A 171 10.61 -5.66 6.72
N CYS A 172 10.81 -4.35 6.77
CA CYS A 172 11.93 -3.71 7.46
C CYS A 172 11.45 -2.88 8.65
N ASP A 173 12.35 -2.67 9.60
CA ASP A 173 12.13 -1.80 10.76
C ASP A 173 12.27 -0.33 10.33
N SER A 174 11.26 0.47 10.65
CA SER A 174 11.23 1.92 10.35
C SER A 174 12.35 2.72 11.01
N MET A 175 13.00 2.15 12.03
CA MET A 175 14.12 2.77 12.74
C MET A 175 15.45 2.05 12.46
N GLY A 176 15.43 0.93 11.76
CA GLY A 176 16.62 0.15 11.44
C GLY A 176 17.27 -0.59 12.61
N TYR A 177 16.48 -0.93 13.65
CA TYR A 177 17.01 -1.67 14.82
C TYR A 177 16.88 -3.19 14.70
N HIS A 178 15.87 -3.66 13.97
CA HIS A 178 15.60 -5.09 13.80
C HIS A 178 15.96 -5.53 12.38
N SER A 179 16.43 -6.77 12.26
CA SER A 179 16.68 -7.38 10.95
C SER A 179 15.40 -7.45 10.13
N PRO A 180 15.47 -7.23 8.81
CA PRO A 180 14.34 -7.39 7.93
C PRO A 180 13.92 -8.85 7.82
N LEU A 181 12.64 -9.10 7.55
CA LEU A 181 12.07 -10.41 7.34
C LEU A 181 11.38 -10.51 5.99
N VAL A 182 11.32 -11.70 5.40
CA VAL A 182 10.49 -12.01 4.23
C VAL A 182 9.29 -12.81 4.69
N TYR A 183 8.09 -12.28 4.50
CA TYR A 183 6.84 -12.98 4.72
C TYR A 183 6.33 -13.52 3.39
N THR A 184 6.29 -14.82 3.29
CA THR A 184 5.80 -15.53 2.10
C THR A 184 4.35 -15.98 2.29
N LEU A 185 3.59 -15.95 1.21
CA LEU A 185 2.22 -16.44 1.17
C LEU A 185 2.17 -17.75 0.38
N THR A 186 1.14 -18.52 0.65
CA THR A 186 0.76 -19.71 -0.11
C THR A 186 -0.39 -19.38 -1.08
N TYR A 187 -0.72 -20.30 -1.98
CA TYR A 187 -1.91 -20.15 -2.81
C TYR A 187 -3.20 -20.23 -1.98
N ASP A 188 -3.21 -21.00 -0.88
CA ASP A 188 -4.34 -21.06 0.05
C ASP A 188 -4.60 -19.69 0.69
N ASP A 189 -3.53 -18.95 1.07
CA ASP A 189 -3.68 -17.56 1.56
C ASP A 189 -4.28 -16.63 0.49
N ILE A 190 -3.98 -16.87 -0.77
CA ILE A 190 -4.56 -16.10 -1.88
C ILE A 190 -6.02 -16.48 -2.10
N ASP A 191 -6.37 -17.75 -2.04
CA ASP A 191 -7.77 -18.20 -2.14
C ASP A 191 -8.60 -17.61 -1.00
N GLU A 192 -8.09 -17.60 0.23
CA GLU A 192 -8.69 -16.92 1.37
C GLU A 192 -8.87 -15.41 1.14
N ALA A 193 -7.89 -14.74 0.51
CA ALA A 193 -8.00 -13.32 0.17
C ALA A 193 -9.15 -13.05 -0.84
N PHE A 194 -9.40 -13.98 -1.78
CA PHE A 194 -10.50 -13.86 -2.73
C PHE A 194 -11.85 -14.23 -2.14
N ASP A 195 -11.93 -15.31 -1.38
CA ASP A 195 -13.20 -15.88 -0.88
C ASP A 195 -13.62 -15.31 0.48
N GLY A 196 -12.68 -14.73 1.21
CA GLY A 196 -12.84 -14.36 2.60
C GLY A 196 -12.62 -15.56 3.55
N TYR A 197 -12.40 -15.27 4.80
CA TYR A 197 -12.10 -16.28 5.81
C TYR A 197 -12.59 -15.86 7.20
N GLU A 198 -12.56 -16.80 8.14
CA GLU A 198 -12.80 -16.52 9.55
C GLU A 198 -11.53 -16.76 10.37
N TYR A 199 -11.14 -15.77 11.17
CA TYR A 199 -10.00 -15.89 12.06
C TYR A 199 -10.39 -15.42 13.46
N ARG A 200 -10.27 -16.28 14.45
CA ARG A 200 -10.61 -16.02 15.87
C ARG A 200 -12.03 -15.45 16.07
N GLY A 201 -13.00 -15.97 15.33
CA GLY A 201 -14.40 -15.53 15.39
C GLY A 201 -14.67 -14.21 14.67
N LEU A 202 -13.69 -13.63 13.98
CA LEU A 202 -13.87 -12.45 13.13
C LEU A 202 -13.92 -12.88 11.66
N LYS A 203 -14.95 -12.41 10.96
CA LYS A 203 -15.11 -12.65 9.53
C LYS A 203 -14.36 -11.58 8.74
N TYR A 204 -13.47 -12.02 7.86
CA TYR A 204 -12.74 -11.20 6.90
C TYR A 204 -13.36 -11.36 5.52
N VAL A 205 -13.88 -10.27 4.97
CA VAL A 205 -14.58 -10.25 3.67
C VAL A 205 -13.55 -10.37 2.56
N GLY A 206 -13.78 -11.22 1.56
CA GLY A 206 -12.86 -11.44 0.44
C GLY A 206 -12.99 -10.41 -0.69
N ILE A 207 -12.05 -10.46 -1.64
CA ILE A 207 -12.02 -9.58 -2.82
C ILE A 207 -13.31 -9.71 -3.62
N LYS A 208 -13.86 -10.92 -3.76
CA LYS A 208 -15.11 -11.17 -4.51
C LYS A 208 -16.27 -10.35 -3.95
N ASP A 209 -16.48 -10.40 -2.65
CA ASP A 209 -17.55 -9.65 -1.98
C ASP A 209 -17.30 -8.12 -2.05
N ILE A 210 -16.04 -7.68 -1.88
CA ILE A 210 -15.66 -6.26 -1.97
C ILE A 210 -15.98 -5.71 -3.37
N VAL A 211 -15.64 -6.45 -4.42
CA VAL A 211 -15.90 -6.06 -5.80
C VAL A 211 -17.40 -5.99 -6.08
N GLU A 212 -18.16 -6.95 -5.59
CA GLU A 212 -19.63 -6.94 -5.67
C GLU A 212 -20.26 -5.72 -4.99
N ASP A 213 -19.77 -5.38 -3.79
CA ASP A 213 -20.24 -4.20 -3.04
C ASP A 213 -19.87 -2.89 -3.76
N LEU A 214 -18.67 -2.81 -4.34
CA LEU A 214 -18.23 -1.65 -5.13
C LEU A 214 -19.06 -1.48 -6.41
N LYS A 215 -19.36 -2.56 -7.12
CA LYS A 215 -20.25 -2.54 -8.30
C LYS A 215 -21.63 -2.05 -7.93
N TRP A 216 -22.21 -2.62 -6.89
CA TRP A 216 -23.52 -2.20 -6.40
C TRP A 216 -23.54 -0.71 -6.01
N ALA A 217 -22.51 -0.24 -5.29
CA ALA A 217 -22.40 1.16 -4.90
C ALA A 217 -22.34 2.09 -6.12
N LYS A 218 -21.56 1.70 -7.14
CA LYS A 218 -21.43 2.43 -8.40
C LYS A 218 -22.74 2.47 -9.20
N GLU A 219 -23.44 1.34 -9.32
CA GLU A 219 -24.68 1.21 -10.07
C GLU A 219 -25.84 1.99 -9.42
N ASN A 220 -25.86 2.11 -8.11
CA ASN A 220 -26.91 2.79 -7.36
C ASN A 220 -26.54 4.22 -6.94
N ASP A 221 -25.28 4.65 -7.19
CA ASP A 221 -24.72 5.94 -6.72
C ASP A 221 -24.85 6.11 -5.19
N ILE A 222 -24.60 5.02 -4.43
CA ILE A 222 -24.71 4.97 -2.97
C ILE A 222 -23.36 4.60 -2.36
N TRP A 223 -22.69 5.60 -1.78
CA TRP A 223 -21.33 5.46 -1.23
C TRP A 223 -21.21 5.65 0.29
N ASN A 224 -22.29 6.10 0.93
CA ASN A 224 -22.31 6.49 2.34
C ASN A 224 -22.83 5.42 3.30
N ILE A 225 -23.22 4.27 2.79
CA ILE A 225 -23.69 3.12 3.55
C ILE A 225 -23.32 1.83 2.82
N SER A 226 -22.98 0.77 3.55
CA SER A 226 -22.69 -0.53 2.92
C SER A 226 -23.97 -1.14 2.32
N ARG A 227 -23.81 -1.90 1.24
CA ARG A 227 -24.91 -2.63 0.57
C ARG A 227 -25.75 -3.44 1.59
N LYS A 228 -25.08 -4.18 2.47
CA LYS A 228 -25.75 -4.97 3.53
C LYS A 228 -26.65 -4.11 4.40
N ASN A 229 -26.15 -2.99 4.89
CA ASN A 229 -26.91 -2.11 5.77
C ASN A 229 -28.03 -1.39 5.02
N TYR A 230 -27.80 -1.00 3.77
CA TYR A 230 -28.82 -0.39 2.91
C TYR A 230 -30.00 -1.34 2.68
N LEU A 231 -29.71 -2.58 2.25
CA LEU A 231 -30.73 -3.60 2.00
C LEU A 231 -31.49 -3.97 3.29
N ASN A 232 -30.88 -3.77 4.45
CA ASN A 232 -31.50 -3.99 5.76
C ASN A 232 -32.23 -2.75 6.30
N GLY A 233 -32.47 -1.72 5.45
CA GLY A 233 -33.18 -0.49 5.82
C GLY A 233 -32.45 0.34 6.87
N GLY A 234 -31.13 0.24 6.96
CA GLY A 234 -30.29 0.94 7.96
C GLY A 234 -30.30 0.30 9.36
N HIS A 235 -30.90 -0.85 9.53
CA HIS A 235 -30.95 -1.57 10.82
C HIS A 235 -29.72 -2.47 10.98
N VAL A 236 -28.99 -2.30 12.08
CA VAL A 236 -27.83 -3.11 12.44
C VAL A 236 -28.02 -3.74 13.82
N ASN A 237 -27.86 -5.07 13.91
CA ASN A 237 -27.90 -5.76 15.19
C ASN A 237 -26.56 -5.56 15.92
N LEU A 238 -26.61 -5.10 17.18
CA LEU A 238 -25.41 -4.87 18.00
C LEU A 238 -24.72 -6.15 18.48
N LYS A 239 -25.35 -7.32 18.31
CA LYS A 239 -24.87 -8.63 18.78
C LYS A 239 -24.59 -9.59 17.62
N GLN A 240 -24.08 -9.10 16.52
CA GLN A 240 -23.54 -9.94 15.44
C GLN A 240 -22.03 -9.97 15.51
#